data_c76bd150e2b98391bbd937fff9021590
#
_entry.id   c76bd150e2b98391bbd937fff9021590
#
_cell.length_a   1.000
_cell.length_b   1.000
_cell.length_c   1.000
_cell.angle_alpha   90.00
_cell.angle_beta   90.00
_cell.angle_gamma   90.00
#
_symmetry.space_group_name_H-M   'P 1'
#
loop_
_entity.id
_entity.type
_entity.pdbx_description
1 polymer ?
#
loop_
_entity_poly.entity_id
_entity_poly.type
_entity_poly.pdbx_seq_one_letter_code
_entity_poly.pdbx_strand_id
1 'polypeptide(L)'
;MTIRVGINGFGRIGRNFFRAVAQGDNNLEVVAVNDLTDNGTLANLLKYDSVLGRFDGEITHDDESITVNGHRIVVTAEKDPKQLKWGEYDVDLVIESTGRFTNGNDAKAHLEAGAKKVIISAPGKEVDGTFVYGVNSDTYDTANHNVISAASCTTNCLAPMAKVLNDKFGIEKGLMTTVHAYTGDQRIQDAPHKDPRRARAAAVNMVPTSTGAAKAVSLVLPELEGKLDGYAMRVPVITGSATDLTFTASRDVTVEEINAALKEAAEGELKDTLAYTEDPLVSTDIVTSPHGCIFDSGMTKVSNGNLVKVLGWYDNEWGYTSQLVRMTSLVADKL
;
A
#
# COMPACT_ATOMS: atom_id res chain seq x y z
N MET A 1 22.51 7.75 -9.10
CA MET A 1 23.09 6.53 -8.47
C MET A 1 21.96 5.54 -8.35
N THR A 2 22.23 4.24 -8.57
CA THR A 2 21.25 3.20 -8.31
C THR A 2 21.24 2.90 -6.82
N ILE A 3 20.06 2.89 -6.18
CA ILE A 3 19.88 2.62 -4.76
C ILE A 3 19.59 1.12 -4.57
N ARG A 4 20.35 0.50 -3.68
CA ARG A 4 20.32 -0.94 -3.42
C ARG A 4 19.29 -1.26 -2.34
N VAL A 5 18.30 -2.07 -2.70
CA VAL A 5 17.14 -2.37 -1.86
C VAL A 5 17.19 -3.80 -1.35
N GLY A 6 16.99 -3.98 -0.06
CA GLY A 6 16.70 -5.25 0.58
C GLY A 6 15.21 -5.41 0.83
N ILE A 7 14.67 -6.61 0.70
CA ILE A 7 13.27 -6.91 1.02
C ILE A 7 13.23 -7.93 2.16
N ASN A 8 12.62 -7.57 3.28
CA ASN A 8 12.33 -8.51 4.36
C ASN A 8 10.87 -8.96 4.26
N GLY A 9 10.66 -10.24 3.91
CA GLY A 9 9.35 -10.82 3.60
C GLY A 9 9.02 -10.78 2.11
N PHE A 10 9.16 -11.91 1.43
CA PHE A 10 8.90 -12.05 -0.01
C PHE A 10 7.51 -12.64 -0.28
N GLY A 11 6.52 -12.17 0.51
CA GLY A 11 5.09 -12.44 0.35
C GLY A 11 4.48 -11.69 -0.84
N ARG A 12 3.16 -11.46 -0.84
CA ARG A 12 2.47 -10.75 -1.92
C ARG A 12 3.10 -9.37 -2.19
N ILE A 13 3.22 -8.53 -1.16
CA ILE A 13 3.74 -7.16 -1.31
C ILE A 13 5.21 -7.16 -1.70
N GLY A 14 6.06 -7.98 -1.07
CA GLY A 14 7.48 -8.05 -1.41
C GLY A 14 7.72 -8.47 -2.87
N ARG A 15 6.99 -9.49 -3.37
CA ARG A 15 7.09 -9.91 -4.78
C ARG A 15 6.52 -8.90 -5.76
N ASN A 16 5.40 -8.24 -5.41
CA ASN A 16 4.84 -7.18 -6.24
C ASN A 16 5.77 -5.97 -6.31
N PHE A 17 6.40 -5.60 -5.19
CA PHE A 17 7.42 -4.55 -5.15
C PHE A 17 8.61 -4.91 -6.05
N PHE A 18 9.12 -6.14 -5.96
CA PHE A 18 10.17 -6.61 -6.85
C PHE A 18 9.76 -6.49 -8.32
N ARG A 19 8.56 -6.98 -8.68
CA ARG A 19 8.06 -6.88 -10.07
C ARG A 19 7.92 -5.44 -10.53
N ALA A 20 7.41 -4.55 -9.68
CA ALA A 20 7.25 -3.14 -10.01
C ALA A 20 8.60 -2.43 -10.20
N VAL A 21 9.61 -2.75 -9.39
CA VAL A 21 10.98 -2.25 -9.57
C VAL A 21 11.60 -2.79 -10.86
N ALA A 22 11.50 -4.09 -11.11
CA ALA A 22 12.09 -4.74 -12.28
C ALA A 22 11.48 -4.32 -13.62
N GLN A 23 10.23 -3.85 -13.63
CA GLN A 23 9.49 -3.43 -14.84
C GLN A 23 9.41 -1.91 -14.99
N GLY A 24 9.74 -1.15 -13.95
CA GLY A 24 9.61 0.30 -13.90
C GLY A 24 10.87 1.04 -14.34
N ASP A 25 10.69 2.27 -14.78
CA ASP A 25 11.78 3.23 -14.96
C ASP A 25 12.03 3.94 -13.63
N ASN A 26 12.95 3.40 -12.84
CA ASN A 26 13.32 3.88 -11.52
C ASN A 26 14.81 3.64 -11.25
N ASN A 27 15.33 4.27 -10.19
CA ASN A 27 16.73 4.15 -9.78
C ASN A 27 16.96 3.11 -8.67
N LEU A 28 16.05 2.14 -8.52
CA LEU A 28 16.08 1.11 -7.48
C LEU A 28 16.60 -0.22 -8.04
N GLU A 29 17.36 -0.95 -7.25
CA GLU A 29 17.81 -2.32 -7.55
C GLU A 29 17.60 -3.22 -6.34
N VAL A 30 16.79 -4.26 -6.47
CA VAL A 30 16.65 -5.27 -5.41
C VAL A 30 17.84 -6.21 -5.46
N VAL A 31 18.65 -6.22 -4.40
CA VAL A 31 19.90 -6.98 -4.33
C VAL A 31 19.87 -8.14 -3.33
N ALA A 32 18.95 -8.06 -2.36
CA ALA A 32 18.81 -9.10 -1.35
C ALA A 32 17.35 -9.25 -0.90
N VAL A 33 16.97 -10.47 -0.57
CA VAL A 33 15.65 -10.84 -0.04
C VAL A 33 15.83 -11.75 1.17
N ASN A 34 15.03 -11.52 2.20
CA ASN A 34 14.93 -12.46 3.33
C ASN A 34 13.51 -13.01 3.39
N ASP A 35 13.38 -14.34 3.38
CA ASP A 35 12.13 -15.05 3.62
C ASP A 35 12.43 -16.44 4.23
N LEU A 36 11.50 -17.00 4.98
CA LEU A 36 11.68 -18.30 5.62
C LEU A 36 11.33 -19.48 4.72
N THR A 37 10.90 -19.22 3.51
CA THR A 37 10.54 -20.18 2.48
C THR A 37 11.76 -20.52 1.61
N ASP A 38 11.84 -21.72 1.08
CA ASP A 38 12.92 -22.13 0.19
C ASP A 38 12.96 -21.37 -1.14
N ASN A 39 14.14 -21.21 -1.72
CA ASN A 39 14.37 -20.41 -2.93
C ASN A 39 13.60 -20.92 -4.15
N GLY A 40 13.41 -22.24 -4.28
CA GLY A 40 12.64 -22.82 -5.38
C GLY A 40 11.17 -22.41 -5.34
N THR A 41 10.57 -22.46 -4.15
CA THR A 41 9.18 -21.99 -3.94
C THR A 41 9.07 -20.49 -4.16
N LEU A 42 10.01 -19.69 -3.65
CA LEU A 42 10.00 -18.23 -3.87
C LEU A 42 10.15 -17.87 -5.34
N ALA A 43 11.07 -18.51 -6.07
CA ALA A 43 11.28 -18.32 -7.50
C ALA A 43 10.03 -18.71 -8.31
N ASN A 44 9.36 -19.81 -7.95
CA ASN A 44 8.12 -20.25 -8.59
C ASN A 44 6.99 -19.24 -8.36
N LEU A 45 6.81 -18.74 -7.13
CA LEU A 45 5.81 -17.74 -6.79
C LEU A 45 6.10 -16.35 -7.38
N LEU A 46 7.36 -16.03 -7.64
CA LEU A 46 7.72 -14.83 -8.39
C LEU A 46 7.39 -14.99 -9.88
N LYS A 47 7.62 -16.18 -10.43
CA LYS A 47 7.40 -16.48 -11.85
C LYS A 47 5.92 -16.56 -12.21
N TYR A 48 5.10 -17.15 -11.34
CA TYR A 48 3.67 -17.36 -11.59
C TYR A 48 2.84 -16.71 -10.50
N ASP A 49 1.92 -15.86 -10.91
CA ASP A 49 1.02 -15.15 -10.01
C ASP A 49 -0.42 -15.26 -10.51
N SER A 50 -1.35 -15.59 -9.61
CA SER A 50 -2.76 -15.78 -9.97
C SER A 50 -3.48 -14.50 -10.41
N VAL A 51 -2.95 -13.34 -10.02
CA VAL A 51 -3.49 -12.01 -10.36
C VAL A 51 -2.71 -11.39 -11.50
N LEU A 52 -1.37 -11.31 -11.36
CA LEU A 52 -0.48 -10.62 -12.30
C LEU A 52 -0.02 -11.50 -13.47
N GLY A 53 -0.35 -12.79 -13.43
CA GLY A 53 0.10 -13.72 -14.46
C GLY A 53 1.59 -14.05 -14.37
N ARG A 54 2.12 -14.56 -15.47
CA ARG A 54 3.52 -14.96 -15.58
C ARG A 54 4.42 -13.73 -15.64
N PHE A 55 5.52 -13.77 -14.87
CA PHE A 55 6.58 -12.76 -14.97
C PHE A 55 7.22 -12.78 -16.36
N ASP A 56 7.38 -11.62 -16.96
CA ASP A 56 8.04 -11.47 -18.26
C ASP A 56 9.57 -11.39 -18.03
N GLY A 57 10.21 -12.54 -18.15
CA GLY A 57 11.64 -12.68 -17.95
C GLY A 57 12.06 -14.08 -17.52
N GLU A 58 13.37 -14.28 -17.45
CA GLU A 58 13.98 -15.51 -16.98
C GLU A 58 14.16 -15.46 -15.47
N ILE A 59 13.74 -16.53 -14.77
CA ILE A 59 13.94 -16.70 -13.34
C ILE A 59 14.55 -18.07 -13.09
N THR A 60 15.72 -18.08 -12.49
CA THR A 60 16.44 -19.28 -12.02
C THR A 60 16.78 -19.13 -10.54
N HIS A 61 17.18 -20.20 -9.88
CA HIS A 61 17.58 -20.17 -8.46
C HIS A 61 18.64 -21.23 -8.17
N ASP A 62 19.38 -21.00 -7.10
CA ASP A 62 20.25 -21.93 -6.43
C ASP A 62 19.98 -21.90 -4.90
N ASP A 63 20.83 -22.54 -4.10
CA ASP A 63 20.64 -22.62 -2.65
C ASP A 63 20.85 -21.27 -1.93
N GLU A 64 21.48 -20.29 -2.56
CA GLU A 64 21.83 -19.00 -1.96
C GLU A 64 21.13 -17.80 -2.61
N SER A 65 20.51 -17.99 -3.79
CA SER A 65 20.02 -16.87 -4.58
C SER A 65 18.86 -17.21 -5.50
N ILE A 66 18.18 -16.14 -5.93
CA ILE A 66 17.30 -16.12 -7.09
C ILE A 66 17.95 -15.20 -8.13
N THR A 67 18.03 -15.67 -9.38
CA THR A 67 18.56 -14.86 -10.49
C THR A 67 17.41 -14.50 -11.44
N VAL A 68 17.23 -13.21 -11.69
CA VAL A 68 16.20 -12.67 -12.58
C VAL A 68 16.87 -11.89 -13.71
N ASN A 69 16.65 -12.31 -14.95
CA ASN A 69 17.25 -11.70 -16.15
C ASN A 69 18.79 -11.52 -16.02
N GLY A 70 19.45 -12.50 -15.41
CA GLY A 70 20.91 -12.48 -15.19
C GLY A 70 21.36 -11.69 -13.94
N HIS A 71 20.48 -10.96 -13.25
CA HIS A 71 20.78 -10.27 -12.01
C HIS A 71 20.59 -11.19 -10.81
N ARG A 72 21.67 -11.42 -10.05
CA ARG A 72 21.67 -12.26 -8.87
C ARG A 72 21.17 -11.51 -7.65
N ILE A 73 20.19 -12.08 -6.95
CA ILE A 73 19.56 -11.56 -5.74
C ILE A 73 19.88 -12.55 -4.62
N VAL A 74 20.58 -12.12 -3.60
CA VAL A 74 20.90 -12.97 -2.44
C VAL A 74 19.62 -13.29 -1.68
N VAL A 75 19.41 -14.54 -1.29
CA VAL A 75 18.28 -14.97 -0.47
C VAL A 75 18.77 -15.48 0.87
N THR A 76 18.21 -14.95 1.95
CA THR A 76 18.47 -15.36 3.32
C THR A 76 17.21 -15.88 3.99
N ALA A 77 17.34 -16.65 5.07
CA ALA A 77 16.20 -17.25 5.79
C ALA A 77 16.30 -16.97 7.30
N GLU A 78 16.55 -15.70 7.65
CA GLU A 78 16.72 -15.26 9.02
C GLU A 78 15.40 -14.85 9.67
N LYS A 79 15.14 -15.38 10.88
CA LYS A 79 13.94 -15.04 11.66
C LYS A 79 14.09 -13.73 12.43
N ASP A 80 15.30 -13.46 12.90
CA ASP A 80 15.63 -12.26 13.67
C ASP A 80 16.27 -11.23 12.73
N PRO A 81 15.63 -10.08 12.49
CA PRO A 81 16.19 -9.08 11.61
C PRO A 81 17.56 -8.52 12.05
N LYS A 82 17.94 -8.68 13.32
CA LYS A 82 19.27 -8.31 13.80
C LYS A 82 20.38 -9.21 13.26
N GLN A 83 20.06 -10.40 12.79
CA GLN A 83 21.01 -11.34 12.20
C GLN A 83 21.15 -11.15 10.68
N LEU A 84 20.34 -10.28 10.10
CA LEU A 84 20.44 -9.93 8.70
C LEU A 84 21.74 -9.14 8.45
N LYS A 85 22.29 -9.30 7.27
CA LYS A 85 23.60 -8.75 6.91
C LYS A 85 23.47 -7.73 5.78
N TRP A 86 22.53 -6.78 5.93
CA TRP A 86 22.27 -5.77 4.90
C TRP A 86 23.53 -5.01 4.49
N GLY A 87 24.40 -4.69 5.46
CA GLY A 87 25.66 -4.02 5.18
C GLY A 87 26.67 -4.85 4.36
N GLU A 88 26.65 -6.21 4.47
CA GLU A 88 27.50 -7.07 3.63
C GLU A 88 27.03 -7.12 2.17
N TYR A 89 25.75 -6.82 1.94
CA TYR A 89 25.12 -6.78 0.60
C TYR A 89 25.01 -5.35 0.05
N ASP A 90 25.61 -4.37 0.71
CA ASP A 90 25.53 -2.94 0.36
C ASP A 90 24.08 -2.44 0.20
N VAL A 91 23.17 -2.90 1.06
CA VAL A 91 21.77 -2.46 1.05
C VAL A 91 21.66 -1.07 1.65
N ASP A 92 21.14 -0.13 0.87
CA ASP A 92 20.86 1.23 1.32
C ASP A 92 19.51 1.33 2.04
N LEU A 93 18.49 0.67 1.52
CA LEU A 93 17.12 0.78 1.98
C LEU A 93 16.46 -0.60 2.12
N VAL A 94 15.74 -0.81 3.20
CA VAL A 94 14.97 -2.05 3.43
C VAL A 94 13.48 -1.79 3.31
N ILE A 95 12.78 -2.64 2.53
CA ILE A 95 11.33 -2.77 2.54
C ILE A 95 10.96 -3.86 3.54
N GLU A 96 10.34 -3.47 4.66
CA GLU A 96 9.81 -4.40 5.65
C GLU A 96 8.39 -4.81 5.26
N SER A 97 8.22 -6.01 4.72
CA SER A 97 6.95 -6.54 4.19
C SER A 97 6.53 -7.89 4.77
N THR A 98 7.08 -8.27 5.94
CA THR A 98 6.66 -9.49 6.66
C THR A 98 5.30 -9.34 7.34
N GLY A 99 4.86 -8.11 7.61
CA GLY A 99 3.69 -7.81 8.44
C GLY A 99 3.90 -8.09 9.94
N ARG A 100 5.12 -8.44 10.37
CA ARG A 100 5.47 -8.76 11.77
C ARG A 100 6.15 -7.58 12.47
N PHE A 101 7.10 -6.93 11.83
CA PHE A 101 7.88 -5.84 12.38
C PHE A 101 7.28 -4.49 12.01
N THR A 102 6.01 -4.27 12.41
CA THR A 102 5.27 -3.03 12.14
C THR A 102 5.47 -1.96 13.22
N ASN A 103 6.15 -2.29 14.32
CA ASN A 103 6.61 -1.32 15.30
C ASN A 103 7.98 -0.77 14.86
N GLY A 104 8.13 0.56 14.83
CA GLY A 104 9.35 1.21 14.41
C GLY A 104 10.56 0.83 15.26
N ASN A 105 10.37 0.61 16.57
CA ASN A 105 11.47 0.16 17.44
C ASN A 105 11.96 -1.23 17.08
N ASP A 106 11.07 -2.15 16.69
CA ASP A 106 11.47 -3.49 16.22
C ASP A 106 12.13 -3.40 14.84
N ALA A 107 11.61 -2.55 13.95
CA ALA A 107 12.13 -2.38 12.60
C ALA A 107 13.51 -1.68 12.55
N LYS A 108 13.91 -0.97 13.62
CA LYS A 108 15.27 -0.42 13.78
C LYS A 108 16.36 -1.48 13.72
N ALA A 109 16.02 -2.76 13.96
CA ALA A 109 16.93 -3.88 13.79
C ALA A 109 17.54 -3.93 12.36
N HIS A 110 16.82 -3.47 11.35
CA HIS A 110 17.37 -3.38 10.00
C HIS A 110 18.45 -2.31 9.84
N LEU A 111 18.35 -1.20 10.59
CA LEU A 111 19.41 -0.17 10.64
C LEU A 111 20.65 -0.73 11.34
N GLU A 112 20.47 -1.46 12.46
CA GLU A 112 21.55 -2.14 13.19
C GLU A 112 22.24 -3.20 12.30
N ALA A 113 21.50 -3.82 11.38
CA ALA A 113 21.99 -4.79 10.40
C ALA A 113 22.68 -4.14 9.17
N GLY A 114 22.76 -2.80 9.11
CA GLY A 114 23.55 -2.06 8.13
C GLY A 114 22.76 -1.31 7.05
N ALA A 115 21.43 -1.35 7.05
CA ALA A 115 20.63 -0.51 6.17
C ALA A 115 20.64 0.96 6.62
N LYS A 116 20.51 1.91 5.69
CA LYS A 116 20.44 3.34 6.01
C LYS A 116 19.02 3.79 6.33
N LYS A 117 18.02 3.21 5.67
CA LYS A 117 16.59 3.53 5.82
C LYS A 117 15.74 2.28 5.80
N VAL A 118 14.57 2.36 6.46
CA VAL A 118 13.56 1.30 6.49
C VAL A 118 12.20 1.86 6.14
N ILE A 119 11.49 1.23 5.22
CA ILE A 119 10.09 1.51 4.91
C ILE A 119 9.23 0.31 5.27
N ILE A 120 8.34 0.47 6.22
CA ILE A 120 7.36 -0.55 6.60
C ILE A 120 6.18 -0.49 5.64
N SER A 121 5.90 -1.58 4.94
CA SER A 121 4.80 -1.70 3.97
C SER A 121 3.45 -2.02 4.62
N ALA A 122 3.19 -1.43 5.77
CA ALA A 122 1.99 -1.61 6.58
C ALA A 122 1.80 -0.40 7.49
N PRO A 123 0.62 -0.20 8.12
CA PRO A 123 0.46 0.80 9.17
C PRO A 123 1.47 0.57 10.30
N GLY A 124 2.36 1.53 10.51
CA GLY A 124 3.40 1.49 11.52
C GLY A 124 2.97 2.10 12.84
N LYS A 125 3.54 1.60 13.94
CA LYS A 125 3.47 2.22 15.28
C LYS A 125 4.87 2.64 15.68
N GLU A 126 4.98 3.75 16.42
CA GLU A 126 6.28 4.24 16.91
C GLU A 126 7.33 4.39 15.79
N VAL A 127 6.88 4.77 14.61
CA VAL A 127 7.70 5.11 13.44
C VAL A 127 8.06 6.59 13.46
N ASP A 128 9.12 6.97 12.75
CA ASP A 128 9.55 8.37 12.66
C ASP A 128 8.57 9.21 11.83
N GLY A 129 7.79 8.58 10.93
CA GLY A 129 6.74 9.22 10.14
C GLY A 129 5.89 8.21 9.37
N THR A 130 4.65 8.59 9.06
CA THR A 130 3.75 7.84 8.17
C THR A 130 3.47 8.69 6.96
N PHE A 131 3.71 8.13 5.77
CA PHE A 131 3.63 8.87 4.51
C PHE A 131 2.72 8.18 3.49
N VAL A 132 1.95 8.99 2.78
CA VAL A 132 1.27 8.63 1.55
C VAL A 132 1.83 9.51 0.44
N TYR A 133 2.36 8.88 -0.60
CA TYR A 133 2.96 9.60 -1.72
C TYR A 133 1.96 10.59 -2.34
N GLY A 134 2.42 11.81 -2.63
CA GLY A 134 1.60 12.89 -3.18
C GLY A 134 0.70 13.60 -2.16
N VAL A 135 0.47 13.02 -0.96
CA VAL A 135 -0.39 13.63 0.07
C VAL A 135 0.43 14.43 1.08
N ASN A 136 1.38 13.79 1.74
CA ASN A 136 2.28 14.41 2.72
C ASN A 136 3.75 14.00 2.53
N SER A 137 4.10 13.38 1.41
CA SER A 137 5.45 12.89 1.14
C SER A 137 6.48 14.03 0.97
N ASP A 138 6.05 15.25 0.71
CA ASP A 138 6.86 16.45 0.70
C ASP A 138 7.43 16.82 2.08
N THR A 139 6.77 16.38 3.15
CA THR A 139 7.23 16.57 4.54
C THR A 139 8.31 15.57 4.98
N TYR A 140 8.69 14.61 4.11
CA TYR A 140 9.75 13.67 4.41
C TYR A 140 11.10 14.37 4.57
N ASP A 141 11.70 14.19 5.74
CA ASP A 141 13.02 14.70 6.10
C ASP A 141 14.01 13.54 6.31
N THR A 142 15.00 13.43 5.45
CA THR A 142 15.98 12.32 5.50
C THR A 142 16.83 12.33 6.77
N ALA A 143 17.02 13.47 7.42
CA ALA A 143 17.81 13.56 8.65
C ALA A 143 17.08 12.96 9.86
N ASN A 144 15.75 13.08 9.91
CA ASN A 144 14.93 12.69 11.06
C ASN A 144 14.10 11.43 10.83
N HIS A 145 13.81 11.04 9.58
CA HIS A 145 12.97 9.90 9.25
C HIS A 145 13.81 8.71 8.76
N ASN A 146 14.18 7.81 9.67
CA ASN A 146 14.98 6.62 9.38
C ASN A 146 14.14 5.36 9.23
N VAL A 147 13.07 5.22 10.04
CA VAL A 147 12.10 4.13 9.95
C VAL A 147 10.71 4.73 9.74
N ILE A 148 10.19 4.59 8.54
CA ILE A 148 8.90 5.17 8.15
C ILE A 148 7.88 4.10 7.80
N SER A 149 6.59 4.48 7.82
CA SER A 149 5.48 3.67 7.34
C SER A 149 4.92 4.25 6.05
N ALA A 150 4.69 3.39 5.05
CA ALA A 150 3.94 3.74 3.84
C ALA A 150 2.42 3.56 4.00
N ALA A 151 1.93 3.53 5.24
CA ALA A 151 0.52 3.33 5.59
C ALA A 151 -0.09 2.02 5.04
N SER A 152 -1.41 1.92 4.95
CA SER A 152 -2.12 0.80 4.34
C SER A 152 -2.58 1.11 2.91
N CYS A 153 -2.94 0.06 2.16
CA CYS A 153 -3.54 0.23 0.84
C CYS A 153 -4.84 1.05 0.89
N THR A 154 -5.67 0.84 1.90
CA THR A 154 -6.90 1.60 2.11
C THR A 154 -6.60 3.08 2.45
N THR A 155 -5.57 3.34 3.27
CA THR A 155 -5.14 4.72 3.57
C THR A 155 -4.60 5.41 2.32
N ASN A 156 -3.87 4.69 1.46
CA ASN A 156 -3.38 5.21 0.18
C ASN A 156 -4.51 5.54 -0.82
N CYS A 157 -5.69 4.91 -0.67
CA CYS A 157 -6.88 5.28 -1.44
C CYS A 157 -7.64 6.45 -0.78
N LEU A 158 -7.87 6.38 0.53
CA LEU A 158 -8.70 7.36 1.23
C LEU A 158 -8.01 8.73 1.33
N ALA A 159 -6.70 8.76 1.62
CA ALA A 159 -6.02 10.02 1.92
C ALA A 159 -5.98 11.01 0.75
N PRO A 160 -5.61 10.66 -0.49
CA PRO A 160 -5.64 11.62 -1.60
C PRO A 160 -7.05 12.14 -1.90
N MET A 161 -8.06 11.28 -1.82
CA MET A 161 -9.46 11.68 -1.99
C MET A 161 -9.92 12.61 -0.85
N ALA A 162 -9.63 12.25 0.40
CA ALA A 162 -9.99 13.04 1.58
C ALA A 162 -9.28 14.40 1.61
N LYS A 163 -8.01 14.47 1.15
CA LYS A 163 -7.26 15.72 1.03
C LYS A 163 -8.01 16.72 0.15
N VAL A 164 -8.33 16.34 -1.07
CA VAL A 164 -9.04 17.22 -2.01
C VAL A 164 -10.40 17.65 -1.45
N LEU A 165 -11.17 16.70 -0.92
CA LEU A 165 -12.49 16.97 -0.35
C LEU A 165 -12.43 17.90 0.86
N ASN A 166 -11.44 17.72 1.73
CA ASN A 166 -11.26 18.58 2.89
C ASN A 166 -10.77 19.97 2.50
N ASP A 167 -9.80 20.07 1.61
CA ASP A 167 -9.23 21.35 1.18
C ASP A 167 -10.25 22.25 0.45
N LYS A 168 -11.13 21.65 -0.37
CA LYS A 168 -12.12 22.39 -1.19
C LYS A 168 -13.47 22.60 -0.50
N PHE A 169 -13.90 21.65 0.33
CA PHE A 169 -15.27 21.64 0.85
C PHE A 169 -15.36 21.55 2.37
N GLY A 170 -14.25 21.20 3.03
CA GLY A 170 -14.19 20.93 4.45
C GLY A 170 -14.90 19.61 4.80
N ILE A 171 -14.25 18.74 5.56
CA ILE A 171 -14.86 17.56 6.15
C ILE A 171 -15.14 17.84 7.63
N GLU A 172 -16.40 17.86 8.02
CA GLU A 172 -16.79 18.01 9.43
C GLU A 172 -16.71 16.68 10.16
N LYS A 173 -17.29 15.65 9.55
CA LYS A 173 -17.31 14.26 10.02
C LYS A 173 -17.65 13.31 8.88
N GLY A 174 -17.21 12.07 8.99
CA GLY A 174 -17.51 11.07 7.97
C GLY A 174 -17.31 9.65 8.46
N LEU A 175 -17.97 8.74 7.75
CA LEU A 175 -17.81 7.29 7.94
C LEU A 175 -17.40 6.67 6.61
N MET A 176 -16.42 5.77 6.67
CA MET A 176 -16.01 5.02 5.50
C MET A 176 -16.26 3.52 5.67
N THR A 177 -16.61 2.87 4.59
CA THR A 177 -16.58 1.42 4.47
C THR A 177 -15.63 1.06 3.34
N THR A 178 -14.57 0.30 3.63
CA THR A 178 -13.84 -0.32 2.53
C THR A 178 -14.43 -1.67 2.20
N VAL A 179 -14.93 -1.82 0.96
CA VAL A 179 -15.28 -3.10 0.37
C VAL A 179 -14.00 -3.69 -0.20
N HIS A 180 -13.41 -4.64 0.53
CA HIS A 180 -12.02 -5.03 0.35
C HIS A 180 -11.90 -6.49 -0.11
N ALA A 181 -11.03 -6.73 -1.08
CA ALA A 181 -10.64 -8.09 -1.46
C ALA A 181 -10.14 -8.88 -0.23
N TYR A 182 -10.30 -10.20 -0.25
CA TYR A 182 -9.70 -11.03 0.80
C TYR A 182 -8.16 -10.98 0.74
N THR A 183 -7.52 -11.19 1.89
CA THR A 183 -6.06 -11.17 1.99
C THR A 183 -5.57 -12.41 2.74
N GLY A 184 -4.26 -12.69 2.67
CA GLY A 184 -3.63 -13.89 3.24
C GLY A 184 -3.76 -14.03 4.77
N ASP A 185 -4.25 -13.01 5.48
CA ASP A 185 -4.58 -13.10 6.90
C ASP A 185 -5.91 -13.83 7.17
N GLN A 186 -6.79 -13.94 6.17
CA GLN A 186 -8.06 -14.66 6.30
C GLN A 186 -7.87 -16.16 6.08
N ARG A 187 -8.84 -16.95 6.53
CA ARG A 187 -8.82 -18.40 6.37
C ARG A 187 -9.48 -18.83 5.06
N ILE A 188 -8.87 -19.80 4.38
CA ILE A 188 -9.46 -20.40 3.17
C ILE A 188 -10.71 -21.20 3.53
N GLN A 189 -10.63 -21.98 4.62
CA GLN A 189 -11.75 -22.71 5.24
C GLN A 189 -11.90 -22.25 6.69
N ASP A 190 -13.02 -22.60 7.33
CA ASP A 190 -13.28 -22.28 8.74
C ASP A 190 -12.15 -22.84 9.63
N ALA A 191 -11.38 -21.95 10.25
CA ALA A 191 -10.23 -22.30 11.08
C ALA A 191 -9.94 -21.20 12.12
N PRO A 192 -9.24 -21.52 13.22
CA PRO A 192 -8.97 -20.55 14.28
C PRO A 192 -8.29 -19.28 13.80
N HIS A 193 -8.81 -18.13 14.23
CA HIS A 193 -8.25 -16.81 14.00
C HIS A 193 -8.57 -15.90 15.21
N LYS A 194 -7.76 -14.85 15.46
CA LYS A 194 -7.98 -13.90 16.57
C LYS A 194 -9.31 -13.15 16.41
N ASP A 195 -9.68 -12.78 15.19
CA ASP A 195 -10.99 -12.25 14.85
C ASP A 195 -11.89 -13.42 14.43
N PRO A 196 -12.99 -13.70 15.17
CA PRO A 196 -13.89 -14.81 14.85
C PRO A 196 -14.54 -14.70 13.46
N ARG A 197 -14.71 -13.49 12.92
CA ARG A 197 -15.25 -13.29 11.58
C ARG A 197 -14.24 -13.65 10.50
N ARG A 198 -12.95 -13.31 10.68
CA ARG A 198 -11.86 -13.74 9.78
C ARG A 198 -11.51 -15.22 9.89
N ALA A 199 -12.04 -15.90 10.91
CA ALA A 199 -11.96 -17.35 11.06
C ALA A 199 -12.78 -18.12 10.01
N ARG A 200 -13.69 -17.45 9.31
CA ARG A 200 -14.59 -18.05 8.33
C ARG A 200 -13.99 -18.03 6.94
N ALA A 201 -14.41 -18.98 6.10
CA ALA A 201 -13.92 -19.16 4.73
C ALA A 201 -14.04 -17.88 3.88
N ALA A 202 -12.90 -17.34 3.44
CA ALA A 202 -12.82 -16.03 2.79
C ALA A 202 -13.51 -15.96 1.43
N ALA A 203 -13.38 -17.04 0.62
CA ALA A 203 -13.85 -17.04 -0.77
C ALA A 203 -15.35 -17.25 -0.95
N VAL A 204 -16.10 -17.44 0.15
CA VAL A 204 -17.56 -17.70 0.12
C VAL A 204 -18.35 -16.81 1.07
N ASN A 205 -17.69 -15.91 1.80
CA ASN A 205 -18.34 -15.05 2.80
C ASN A 205 -18.00 -13.58 2.59
N MET A 206 -18.95 -12.70 2.84
CA MET A 206 -18.71 -11.31 3.19
C MET A 206 -18.36 -11.25 4.68
N VAL A 207 -17.21 -10.67 5.00
CA VAL A 207 -16.65 -10.66 6.36
C VAL A 207 -16.48 -9.24 6.86
N PRO A 208 -17.42 -8.71 7.68
CA PRO A 208 -17.23 -7.44 8.36
C PRO A 208 -16.08 -7.56 9.37
N THR A 209 -15.17 -6.59 9.37
CA THR A 209 -14.04 -6.58 10.31
C THR A 209 -13.57 -5.16 10.56
N SER A 210 -12.81 -4.96 11.62
CA SER A 210 -12.21 -3.66 11.91
C SER A 210 -11.14 -3.29 10.89
N THR A 211 -10.96 -1.98 10.68
CA THR A 211 -9.81 -1.40 9.98
C THR A 211 -9.35 -0.15 10.72
N GLY A 212 -8.05 0.04 10.80
CA GLY A 212 -7.47 1.29 11.31
C GLY A 212 -7.29 2.37 10.24
N ALA A 213 -7.66 2.09 8.98
CA ALA A 213 -7.33 2.95 7.85
C ALA A 213 -7.95 4.35 7.94
N ALA A 214 -9.21 4.46 8.39
CA ALA A 214 -9.88 5.75 8.55
C ALA A 214 -9.18 6.63 9.62
N LYS A 215 -8.82 6.03 10.75
CA LYS A 215 -8.08 6.73 11.81
C LYS A 215 -6.64 7.04 11.39
N ALA A 216 -6.02 6.16 10.61
CA ALA A 216 -4.65 6.36 10.12
C ALA A 216 -4.54 7.51 9.11
N VAL A 217 -5.64 7.99 8.52
CA VAL A 217 -5.63 9.19 7.68
C VAL A 217 -5.17 10.42 8.45
N SER A 218 -5.50 10.54 9.74
CA SER A 218 -5.02 11.66 10.56
C SER A 218 -3.50 11.69 10.77
N LEU A 219 -2.81 10.57 10.56
CA LEU A 219 -1.35 10.54 10.58
C LEU A 219 -0.70 11.23 9.36
N VAL A 220 -1.44 11.36 8.28
CA VAL A 220 -0.98 11.99 7.03
C VAL A 220 -1.72 13.31 6.74
N LEU A 221 -2.91 13.50 7.31
CA LEU A 221 -3.75 14.71 7.24
C LEU A 221 -4.21 15.04 8.66
N PRO A 222 -3.39 15.69 9.48
CA PRO A 222 -3.69 15.94 10.91
C PRO A 222 -4.99 16.71 11.15
N GLU A 223 -5.42 17.55 10.22
CA GLU A 223 -6.66 18.31 10.26
C GLU A 223 -7.93 17.43 10.23
N LEU A 224 -7.79 16.15 9.89
CA LEU A 224 -8.88 15.15 9.91
C LEU A 224 -8.90 14.32 11.20
N GLU A 225 -8.09 14.66 12.20
CA GLU A 225 -8.09 13.94 13.48
C GLU A 225 -9.48 13.97 14.13
N GLY A 226 -9.96 12.77 14.49
CA GLY A 226 -11.28 12.58 15.11
C GLY A 226 -12.49 12.75 14.18
N LYS A 227 -12.29 13.15 12.92
CA LYS A 227 -13.41 13.38 11.98
C LYS A 227 -13.84 12.16 11.19
N LEU A 228 -12.95 11.18 10.99
CA LEU A 228 -13.21 9.98 10.19
C LEU A 228 -13.10 8.70 11.03
N ASP A 229 -14.07 7.80 10.85
CA ASP A 229 -14.03 6.42 11.36
C ASP A 229 -14.63 5.46 10.31
N GLY A 230 -14.58 4.16 10.55
CA GLY A 230 -15.15 3.18 9.63
C GLY A 230 -14.74 1.74 9.92
N TYR A 231 -15.12 0.87 8.98
CA TYR A 231 -14.82 -0.55 9.06
C TYR A 231 -14.54 -1.13 7.65
N ALA A 232 -14.10 -2.38 7.61
CA ALA A 232 -13.89 -3.12 6.38
C ALA A 232 -14.96 -4.18 6.19
N MET A 233 -15.42 -4.34 4.96
CA MET A 233 -16.23 -5.46 4.49
C MET A 233 -15.36 -6.28 3.53
N ARG A 234 -14.78 -7.39 3.99
CA ARG A 234 -14.05 -8.31 3.12
C ARG A 234 -15.02 -9.08 2.25
N VAL A 235 -14.72 -9.16 0.95
CA VAL A 235 -15.59 -9.81 -0.04
C VAL A 235 -14.84 -10.89 -0.80
N PRO A 236 -15.55 -11.86 -1.45
CA PRO A 236 -14.94 -12.95 -2.20
C PRO A 236 -14.32 -12.50 -3.54
N VAL A 237 -13.38 -11.59 -3.50
CA VAL A 237 -12.65 -11.03 -4.64
C VAL A 237 -11.16 -11.15 -4.32
N ILE A 238 -10.35 -11.58 -5.30
CA ILE A 238 -8.92 -11.86 -5.07
C ILE A 238 -8.08 -10.59 -4.94
N THR A 239 -8.41 -9.55 -5.71
CA THR A 239 -7.86 -8.20 -5.66
C THR A 239 -8.87 -7.21 -6.25
N GLY A 240 -8.64 -5.92 -6.06
CA GLY A 240 -9.60 -4.88 -6.45
C GLY A 240 -10.57 -4.57 -5.31
N SER A 241 -10.37 -3.42 -4.69
CA SER A 241 -11.10 -2.94 -3.51
C SER A 241 -11.69 -1.57 -3.77
N ALA A 242 -12.68 -1.16 -2.98
CA ALA A 242 -13.28 0.16 -3.05
C ALA A 242 -13.40 0.78 -1.66
N THR A 243 -13.12 2.07 -1.56
CA THR A 243 -13.40 2.90 -0.38
C THR A 243 -14.64 3.74 -0.62
N ASP A 244 -15.69 3.45 0.11
CA ASP A 244 -16.94 4.20 0.15
C ASP A 244 -16.86 5.18 1.32
N LEU A 245 -16.79 6.48 1.02
CA LEU A 245 -16.76 7.55 2.02
C LEU A 245 -18.06 8.34 1.97
N THR A 246 -18.73 8.41 3.12
CA THR A 246 -19.87 9.33 3.33
C THR A 246 -19.46 10.35 4.38
N PHE A 247 -19.58 11.65 4.06
CA PHE A 247 -19.17 12.74 4.96
C PHE A 247 -20.10 13.94 4.88
N THR A 248 -20.07 14.76 5.92
CA THR A 248 -20.74 16.07 5.95
C THR A 248 -19.71 17.12 5.54
N ALA A 249 -19.98 17.85 4.46
CA ALA A 249 -19.19 19.00 4.04
C ALA A 249 -19.54 20.24 4.90
N SER A 250 -18.60 21.16 5.06
CA SER A 250 -18.79 22.40 5.85
C SER A 250 -19.68 23.44 5.17
N ARG A 251 -20.07 23.21 3.92
CA ARG A 251 -21.01 24.03 3.14
C ARG A 251 -21.84 23.17 2.20
N ASP A 252 -22.87 23.74 1.65
CA ASP A 252 -23.60 23.10 0.54
C ASP A 252 -22.68 22.97 -0.69
N VAL A 253 -22.79 21.84 -1.36
CA VAL A 253 -22.00 21.44 -2.53
C VAL A 253 -22.86 20.74 -3.56
N THR A 254 -22.38 20.66 -4.79
CA THR A 254 -23.02 19.88 -5.86
C THR A 254 -22.14 18.71 -6.29
N VAL A 255 -22.74 17.76 -6.99
CA VAL A 255 -22.03 16.63 -7.58
C VAL A 255 -20.95 17.13 -8.56
N GLU A 256 -21.29 18.14 -9.34
CA GLU A 256 -20.43 18.74 -10.36
C GLU A 256 -19.20 19.41 -9.72
N GLU A 257 -19.38 20.16 -8.62
CA GLU A 257 -18.26 20.78 -7.88
C GLU A 257 -17.29 19.73 -7.36
N ILE A 258 -17.80 18.64 -6.76
CA ILE A 258 -16.99 17.54 -6.22
C ILE A 258 -16.22 16.86 -7.34
N ASN A 259 -16.91 16.45 -8.40
CA ASN A 259 -16.29 15.75 -9.52
C ASN A 259 -15.23 16.63 -10.22
N ALA A 260 -15.50 17.92 -10.39
CA ALA A 260 -14.54 18.86 -10.97
C ALA A 260 -13.27 19.00 -10.11
N ALA A 261 -13.41 19.12 -8.79
CA ALA A 261 -12.27 19.24 -7.89
C ALA A 261 -11.38 17.97 -7.90
N LEU A 262 -11.99 16.78 -7.87
CA LEU A 262 -11.24 15.51 -7.92
C LEU A 262 -10.60 15.31 -9.31
N LYS A 263 -11.25 15.73 -10.40
CA LYS A 263 -10.68 15.70 -11.74
C LYS A 263 -9.47 16.62 -11.86
N GLU A 264 -9.59 17.87 -11.41
CA GLU A 264 -8.51 18.85 -11.39
C GLU A 264 -7.28 18.30 -10.63
N ALA A 265 -7.50 17.71 -9.46
CA ALA A 265 -6.42 17.14 -8.66
C ALA A 265 -5.77 15.92 -9.33
N ALA A 266 -6.56 15.04 -9.93
CA ALA A 266 -6.09 13.85 -10.64
C ALA A 266 -5.30 14.20 -11.91
N GLU A 267 -5.65 15.27 -12.60
CA GLU A 267 -4.93 15.77 -13.78
C GLU A 267 -3.74 16.68 -13.40
N GLY A 268 -3.69 17.14 -12.14
CA GLY A 268 -2.71 18.08 -11.61
C GLY A 268 -1.75 17.50 -10.58
N GLU A 269 -1.86 18.01 -9.35
CA GLU A 269 -0.90 17.75 -8.26
C GLU A 269 -0.88 16.28 -7.79
N LEU A 270 -1.98 15.54 -7.93
CA LEU A 270 -2.11 14.16 -7.50
C LEU A 270 -2.09 13.15 -8.66
N LYS A 271 -1.69 13.53 -9.86
CA LYS A 271 -1.74 12.69 -11.07
C LYS A 271 -1.08 11.32 -10.94
N ASP A 272 -0.06 11.19 -10.09
CA ASP A 272 0.66 9.93 -9.87
C ASP A 272 0.05 9.06 -8.76
N THR A 273 -0.91 9.61 -8.01
CA THR A 273 -1.54 8.98 -6.84
C THR A 273 -3.05 8.80 -7.00
N LEU A 274 -3.73 9.80 -7.58
CA LEU A 274 -5.16 9.83 -7.83
C LEU A 274 -5.43 9.78 -9.33
N ALA A 275 -6.31 8.87 -9.75
CA ALA A 275 -6.91 8.87 -11.08
C ALA A 275 -8.40 9.24 -10.98
N TYR A 276 -8.98 9.67 -12.09
CA TYR A 276 -10.40 10.00 -12.23
C TYR A 276 -11.01 9.15 -13.34
N THR A 277 -12.21 8.63 -13.13
CA THR A 277 -12.95 7.88 -14.16
C THR A 277 -14.40 8.32 -14.25
N GLU A 278 -14.94 8.25 -15.48
CA GLU A 278 -16.36 8.35 -15.81
C GLU A 278 -16.90 7.00 -16.30
N ASP A 279 -16.00 6.00 -16.46
CA ASP A 279 -16.36 4.65 -16.91
C ASP A 279 -17.03 3.85 -15.79
N PRO A 280 -18.00 2.98 -16.12
CA PRO A 280 -18.70 2.14 -15.15
C PRO A 280 -17.83 0.92 -14.76
N LEU A 281 -16.79 1.16 -13.96
CA LEU A 281 -15.81 0.14 -13.58
C LEU A 281 -16.34 -0.86 -12.55
N VAL A 282 -15.76 -2.07 -12.60
CA VAL A 282 -15.89 -3.08 -11.56
C VAL A 282 -14.50 -3.53 -11.10
N SER A 283 -14.42 -4.34 -10.05
CA SER A 283 -13.16 -4.70 -9.40
C SER A 283 -12.10 -5.33 -10.31
N THR A 284 -12.48 -6.02 -11.37
CA THR A 284 -11.52 -6.62 -12.32
C THR A 284 -10.88 -5.59 -13.26
N ASP A 285 -11.54 -4.45 -13.48
CA ASP A 285 -11.07 -3.42 -14.43
C ASP A 285 -9.93 -2.58 -13.83
N ILE A 286 -9.82 -2.57 -12.50
CA ILE A 286 -8.78 -1.81 -11.79
C ILE A 286 -7.54 -2.63 -11.46
N VAL A 287 -7.54 -3.92 -11.79
CA VAL A 287 -6.39 -4.79 -11.58
C VAL A 287 -5.19 -4.25 -12.36
N THR A 288 -4.02 -4.17 -11.70
CA THR A 288 -2.78 -3.58 -12.20
C THR A 288 -2.79 -2.05 -12.39
N SER A 289 -3.81 -1.35 -11.93
CA SER A 289 -3.75 0.12 -11.88
C SER A 289 -2.67 0.58 -10.91
N PRO A 290 -1.75 1.48 -11.31
CA PRO A 290 -0.66 1.95 -10.46
C PRO A 290 -1.06 3.06 -9.49
N HIS A 291 -2.31 3.55 -9.55
CA HIS A 291 -2.78 4.64 -8.70
C HIS A 291 -3.19 4.14 -7.31
N GLY A 292 -2.95 4.95 -6.30
CA GLY A 292 -3.42 4.69 -4.94
C GLY A 292 -4.94 4.74 -4.85
N CYS A 293 -5.57 5.62 -5.63
CA CYS A 293 -7.02 5.81 -5.72
C CYS A 293 -7.44 6.09 -7.17
N ILE A 294 -8.55 5.48 -7.61
CA ILE A 294 -9.26 5.84 -8.84
C ILE A 294 -10.64 6.36 -8.40
N PHE A 295 -10.84 7.66 -8.47
CA PHE A 295 -12.11 8.27 -8.10
C PHE A 295 -13.18 7.99 -9.16
N ASP A 296 -14.30 7.41 -8.74
CA ASP A 296 -15.44 7.08 -9.60
C ASP A 296 -16.48 8.18 -9.55
N SER A 297 -16.49 9.06 -10.55
CA SER A 297 -17.38 10.22 -10.60
C SER A 297 -18.86 9.85 -10.75
N GLY A 298 -19.15 8.69 -11.35
CA GLY A 298 -20.50 8.17 -11.52
C GLY A 298 -21.18 7.77 -10.20
N MET A 299 -20.37 7.54 -9.16
CA MET A 299 -20.85 7.14 -7.84
C MET A 299 -21.00 8.30 -6.86
N THR A 300 -20.65 9.52 -7.25
CA THR A 300 -20.84 10.72 -6.41
C THR A 300 -22.33 11.01 -6.16
N LYS A 301 -22.70 11.21 -4.90
CA LYS A 301 -24.05 11.59 -4.48
C LYS A 301 -23.99 12.72 -3.47
N VAL A 302 -24.94 13.64 -3.56
CA VAL A 302 -25.14 14.72 -2.59
C VAL A 302 -26.60 14.68 -2.12
N SER A 303 -26.82 14.74 -0.83
CA SER A 303 -28.14 14.79 -0.20
C SER A 303 -28.22 15.95 0.78
N ASN A 304 -29.35 16.63 0.79
CA ASN A 304 -29.61 17.78 1.69
C ASN A 304 -28.52 18.87 1.67
N GLY A 305 -27.93 19.12 0.50
CA GLY A 305 -26.93 20.17 0.27
C GLY A 305 -25.51 19.79 0.65
N ASN A 306 -25.27 19.13 1.79
CA ASN A 306 -23.92 18.90 2.29
C ASN A 306 -23.59 17.46 2.75
N LEU A 307 -24.54 16.53 2.69
CA LEU A 307 -24.21 15.11 2.94
C LEU A 307 -23.72 14.48 1.62
N VAL A 308 -22.45 14.18 1.58
CA VAL A 308 -21.74 13.72 0.38
C VAL A 308 -21.38 12.25 0.51
N LYS A 309 -21.53 11.51 -0.59
CA LYS A 309 -21.06 10.12 -0.73
C LYS A 309 -20.21 10.00 -1.98
N VAL A 310 -19.02 9.42 -1.84
CA VAL A 310 -18.05 9.21 -2.93
C VAL A 310 -17.45 7.81 -2.87
N LEU A 311 -16.93 7.34 -4.01
CA LEU A 311 -16.29 6.04 -4.14
C LEU A 311 -14.90 6.21 -4.79
N GLY A 312 -13.90 5.57 -4.18
CA GLY A 312 -12.58 5.42 -4.74
C GLY A 312 -12.22 3.94 -4.89
N TRP A 313 -11.86 3.50 -6.11
CA TRP A 313 -11.33 2.17 -6.39
C TRP A 313 -9.83 2.12 -6.15
N TYR A 314 -9.30 0.96 -5.80
CA TYR A 314 -7.86 0.74 -5.69
C TYR A 314 -7.50 -0.74 -5.85
N ASP A 315 -6.44 -1.01 -6.61
CA ASP A 315 -5.80 -2.31 -6.54
C ASP A 315 -5.01 -2.37 -5.23
N ASN A 316 -5.52 -3.13 -4.27
CA ASN A 316 -4.95 -3.21 -2.92
C ASN A 316 -3.57 -3.88 -2.87
N GLU A 317 -3.13 -4.52 -3.95
CA GLU A 317 -1.81 -5.10 -4.10
C GLU A 317 -0.93 -4.25 -5.03
N TRP A 318 -1.27 -4.14 -6.31
CA TRP A 318 -0.43 -3.45 -7.31
C TRP A 318 -0.46 -1.93 -7.15
N GLY A 319 -1.63 -1.33 -6.97
CA GLY A 319 -1.74 0.12 -6.75
C GLY A 319 -0.99 0.55 -5.50
N TYR A 320 -1.19 -0.17 -4.38
CA TYR A 320 -0.43 0.07 -3.16
C TYR A 320 1.08 -0.08 -3.38
N THR A 321 1.50 -1.15 -4.05
CA THR A 321 2.93 -1.41 -4.31
C THR A 321 3.54 -0.34 -5.21
N SER A 322 2.80 0.16 -6.20
CA SER A 322 3.25 1.26 -7.05
C SER A 322 3.47 2.55 -6.25
N GLN A 323 2.59 2.86 -5.30
CA GLN A 323 2.78 3.98 -4.38
C GLN A 323 3.97 3.75 -3.44
N LEU A 324 4.19 2.51 -2.97
CA LEU A 324 5.35 2.13 -2.18
C LEU A 324 6.66 2.33 -2.97
N VAL A 325 6.71 1.96 -4.25
CA VAL A 325 7.86 2.21 -5.13
C VAL A 325 8.12 3.72 -5.28
N ARG A 326 7.08 4.52 -5.53
CA ARG A 326 7.23 5.98 -5.62
C ARG A 326 7.75 6.60 -4.32
N MET A 327 7.20 6.16 -3.17
CA MET A 327 7.71 6.62 -1.87
C MET A 327 9.16 6.19 -1.64
N THR A 328 9.52 4.97 -2.05
CA THR A 328 10.89 4.46 -1.97
C THR A 328 11.84 5.26 -2.84
N SER A 329 11.46 5.60 -4.07
CA SER A 329 12.25 6.45 -4.97
C SER A 329 12.44 7.85 -4.39
N LEU A 330 11.40 8.44 -3.79
CA LEU A 330 11.51 9.74 -3.12
C LEU A 330 12.49 9.70 -1.94
N VAL A 331 12.47 8.63 -1.14
CA VAL A 331 13.44 8.44 -0.05
C VAL A 331 14.84 8.25 -0.61
N ALA A 332 14.98 7.46 -1.66
CA ALA A 332 16.23 7.17 -2.35
C ALA A 332 16.89 8.45 -2.93
N ASP A 333 16.11 9.34 -3.51
CA ASP A 333 16.59 10.60 -4.08
C ASP A 333 17.11 11.59 -3.02
N LYS A 334 16.78 11.36 -1.75
CA LYS A 334 17.21 12.20 -0.62
C LYS A 334 18.29 11.52 0.26
N LEU A 335 18.79 10.32 -0.13
CA LEU A 335 19.88 9.63 0.53
C LEU A 335 21.24 10.23 0.15
#